data_d84e37a7096488944c12d591b9af4183
#
_entry.id   d84e37a7096488944c12d591b9af4183
#
_cell.length_a   1.000
_cell.length_b   1.000
_cell.length_c   1.000
_cell.angle_alpha   90.00
_cell.angle_beta   90.00
_cell.angle_gamma   90.00
#
_symmetry.space_group_name_H-M   'P 1'
#
loop_
_entity.id
_entity.type
_entity.pdbx_description
1 polymer ?
#
loop_
_entity_poly.entity_id
_entity_poly.type
_entity_poly.pdbx_seq_one_letter_code
_entity_poly.pdbx_strand_id
1 'polypeptide(L)'
;MWKWVGVIMVTMAVLAVTLGCSQQPSGPQVVIEDKVYTVTPASMTVKAGILTGDVKEMKVTERVEKGSGTVVSPAKLTGTLKLTNSSKDQAVRLVTGKILYIDAQGQPIKVSAAQTDPTIKFATYGAETLDPGKEATQSMDVDFPVEALKAKKLKEIRLELVYIPSPYKEESVKFTVAIGGQ
;
A
#
# COMPACT_ATOMS: atom_id res chain seq x y z
N MET A 1 67.73 -19.53 -63.93
CA MET A 1 67.01 -19.42 -65.21
C MET A 1 65.52 -19.56 -64.95
N TRP A 2 64.83 -18.58 -65.40
CA TRP A 2 63.41 -18.50 -65.76
C TRP A 2 62.29 -18.84 -64.72
N LYS A 3 61.65 -17.77 -64.16
CA LYS A 3 60.34 -17.16 -64.47
C LYS A 3 59.18 -18.14 -64.57
N TRP A 4 58.17 -18.01 -63.79
CA TRP A 4 56.86 -17.53 -64.26
C TRP A 4 55.96 -17.10 -63.04
N VAL A 5 55.38 -15.93 -63.26
CA VAL A 5 54.41 -15.19 -62.39
C VAL A 5 53.05 -15.83 -62.59
N GLY A 6 52.37 -16.12 -61.51
CA GLY A 6 50.92 -16.46 -61.50
C GLY A 6 50.19 -15.58 -60.59
N VAL A 7 49.58 -14.55 -61.17
CA VAL A 7 48.61 -13.64 -60.43
C VAL A 7 47.32 -14.38 -60.31
N ILE A 8 46.93 -14.70 -59.07
CA ILE A 8 45.58 -15.17 -58.72
C ILE A 8 44.81 -13.99 -58.16
N MET A 9 43.91 -13.47 -58.96
CA MET A 9 42.92 -12.49 -58.57
C MET A 9 41.85 -13.18 -57.73
N VAL A 10 41.83 -12.90 -56.44
CA VAL A 10 40.76 -13.37 -55.53
C VAL A 10 39.73 -12.25 -55.48
N THR A 11 38.62 -12.45 -56.20
CA THR A 11 37.43 -11.64 -56.13
C THR A 11 36.74 -11.87 -54.78
N MET A 12 36.80 -10.86 -53.91
CA MET A 12 36.15 -10.86 -52.63
C MET A 12 34.66 -10.48 -52.85
N ALA A 13 33.79 -11.50 -52.80
CA ALA A 13 32.35 -11.28 -52.78
C ALA A 13 31.92 -10.78 -51.39
N VAL A 14 31.57 -9.50 -51.30
CA VAL A 14 31.01 -8.93 -50.07
C VAL A 14 29.55 -9.37 -50.00
N LEU A 15 29.22 -10.32 -49.15
CA LEU A 15 27.86 -10.63 -48.76
C LEU A 15 27.39 -9.53 -47.82
N ALA A 16 26.59 -8.61 -48.29
CA ALA A 16 25.81 -7.68 -47.45
C ALA A 16 24.68 -8.45 -46.78
N VAL A 17 24.89 -8.81 -45.52
CA VAL A 17 23.82 -9.32 -44.63
C VAL A 17 22.99 -8.12 -44.23
N THR A 18 21.87 -7.91 -44.90
CA THR A 18 20.82 -6.98 -44.46
C THR A 18 20.15 -7.58 -43.20
N LEU A 19 20.57 -7.13 -42.02
CA LEU A 19 19.82 -7.30 -40.78
C LEU A 19 18.49 -6.56 -40.93
N GLY A 20 17.48 -7.26 -41.44
CA GLY A 20 16.10 -6.82 -41.37
C GLY A 20 15.68 -6.78 -39.94
N CYS A 21 15.65 -5.59 -39.31
CA CYS A 21 14.87 -5.36 -38.10
C CYS A 21 13.40 -5.65 -38.45
N SER A 22 12.93 -6.83 -38.09
CA SER A 22 11.50 -7.11 -38.03
C SER A 22 10.90 -6.19 -36.97
N GLN A 23 10.34 -5.06 -37.41
CA GLN A 23 9.41 -4.28 -36.60
C GLN A 23 8.23 -5.21 -36.33
N GLN A 24 8.25 -5.81 -35.13
CA GLN A 24 7.09 -6.50 -34.58
C GLN A 24 5.95 -5.49 -34.54
N PRO A 25 4.81 -5.73 -35.21
CA PRO A 25 3.70 -4.81 -35.15
C PRO A 25 3.30 -4.69 -33.68
N SER A 26 3.52 -3.52 -33.11
CA SER A 26 2.98 -3.17 -31.80
C SER A 26 1.46 -3.22 -31.93
N GLY A 27 0.85 -4.24 -31.37
CA GLY A 27 -0.61 -4.30 -31.24
C GLY A 27 -1.13 -3.02 -30.59
N PRO A 28 -2.42 -2.74 -30.66
CA PRO A 28 -3.00 -1.52 -30.10
C PRO A 28 -2.55 -1.40 -28.63
N GLN A 29 -1.81 -0.32 -28.36
CA GLN A 29 -1.26 -0.08 -27.04
C GLN A 29 -2.41 0.27 -26.10
N VAL A 30 -2.73 -0.63 -25.17
CA VAL A 30 -3.76 -0.40 -24.16
C VAL A 30 -3.26 0.70 -23.23
N VAL A 31 -3.97 1.82 -23.21
CA VAL A 31 -3.69 2.95 -22.32
C VAL A 31 -4.51 2.75 -21.06
N ILE A 32 -3.84 2.70 -19.91
CA ILE A 32 -4.47 2.57 -18.60
C ILE A 32 -4.57 3.95 -17.95
N GLU A 33 -5.70 4.25 -17.34
CA GLU A 33 -5.92 5.48 -16.58
C GLU A 33 -6.42 5.15 -15.15
N ASP A 34 -6.07 6.03 -14.21
CA ASP A 34 -6.52 5.97 -12.84
C ASP A 34 -7.75 6.87 -12.65
N LYS A 35 -8.89 6.28 -12.32
CA LYS A 35 -10.08 7.01 -11.87
C LYS A 35 -10.00 7.22 -10.38
N VAL A 36 -9.94 8.48 -9.95
CA VAL A 36 -9.86 8.87 -8.55
C VAL A 36 -11.20 9.39 -8.08
N TYR A 37 -11.71 8.82 -6.98
CA TYR A 37 -12.95 9.23 -6.32
C TYR A 37 -12.61 9.87 -4.98
N THR A 38 -13.16 11.04 -4.76
CA THR A 38 -12.97 11.78 -3.50
C THR A 38 -13.84 11.18 -2.40
N VAL A 39 -13.25 10.92 -1.26
CA VAL A 39 -13.95 10.56 -0.01
C VAL A 39 -14.26 11.83 0.76
N THR A 40 -15.48 12.01 1.23
CA THR A 40 -15.89 13.20 2.01
C THR A 40 -16.43 12.77 3.37
N PRO A 41 -15.81 13.22 4.48
CA PRO A 41 -14.60 14.04 4.55
C PRO A 41 -13.34 13.25 4.18
N ALA A 42 -12.37 13.91 3.54
CA ALA A 42 -11.08 13.29 3.19
C ALA A 42 -10.16 13.06 4.42
N SER A 43 -10.47 13.72 5.52
CA SER A 43 -9.74 13.62 6.79
C SER A 43 -10.70 13.68 7.96
N MET A 44 -10.43 12.89 9.01
CA MET A 44 -11.25 12.85 10.22
C MET A 44 -10.45 12.38 11.43
N THR A 45 -10.82 12.87 12.60
CA THR A 45 -10.32 12.37 13.89
C THR A 45 -11.28 11.34 14.45
N VAL A 46 -10.74 10.22 14.90
CA VAL A 46 -11.49 9.11 15.50
C VAL A 46 -10.96 8.78 16.89
N LYS A 47 -11.79 8.16 17.72
CA LYS A 47 -11.41 7.72 19.07
C LYS A 47 -11.86 6.28 19.27
N ALA A 48 -10.95 5.45 19.77
CA ALA A 48 -11.20 4.05 20.08
C ALA A 48 -10.56 3.70 21.45
N GLY A 49 -11.36 3.85 22.52
CA GLY A 49 -10.87 3.67 23.89
C GLY A 49 -9.77 4.65 24.26
N ILE A 50 -8.57 4.14 24.55
CA ILE A 50 -7.38 4.95 24.87
C ILE A 50 -6.58 5.38 23.63
N LEU A 51 -7.02 5.00 22.44
CA LEU A 51 -6.41 5.44 21.18
C LEU A 51 -7.22 6.58 20.59
N THR A 52 -6.54 7.62 20.16
CA THR A 52 -7.06 8.64 19.24
C THR A 52 -6.38 8.45 17.89
N GLY A 53 -7.11 8.71 16.81
CA GLY A 53 -6.57 8.54 15.47
C GLY A 53 -6.95 9.69 14.57
N ASP A 54 -6.03 10.05 13.67
CA ASP A 54 -6.29 10.94 12.55
C ASP A 54 -6.16 10.12 11.26
N VAL A 55 -7.26 10.04 10.52
CA VAL A 55 -7.27 9.51 9.16
C VAL A 55 -7.16 10.69 8.22
N LYS A 56 -6.22 10.66 7.28
CA LYS A 56 -5.96 11.76 6.35
C LYS A 56 -5.84 11.27 4.91
N GLU A 57 -6.11 12.18 3.97
CA GLU A 57 -5.88 11.97 2.54
C GLU A 57 -6.62 10.76 1.96
N MET A 58 -7.82 10.48 2.48
CA MET A 58 -8.63 9.37 1.99
C MET A 58 -9.07 9.62 0.55
N LYS A 59 -8.79 8.65 -0.30
CA LYS A 59 -9.27 8.58 -1.68
C LYS A 59 -9.49 7.15 -2.12
N VAL A 60 -10.36 6.95 -3.10
CA VAL A 60 -10.54 5.66 -3.75
C VAL A 60 -9.99 5.78 -5.17
N THR A 61 -9.17 4.83 -5.58
CA THR A 61 -8.59 4.79 -6.92
C THR A 61 -8.93 3.46 -7.58
N GLU A 62 -9.44 3.52 -8.82
CA GLU A 62 -9.74 2.38 -9.67
C GLU A 62 -8.94 2.51 -10.97
N ARG A 63 -8.31 1.44 -11.43
CA ARG A 63 -7.60 1.41 -12.70
C ARG A 63 -8.46 0.86 -13.79
N VAL A 64 -8.59 1.62 -14.85
CA VAL A 64 -9.42 1.26 -16.01
C VAL A 64 -8.67 1.41 -17.33
N GLU A 65 -9.04 0.63 -18.29
CA GLU A 65 -8.59 0.80 -19.67
C GLU A 65 -9.29 2.02 -20.29
N LYS A 66 -8.49 2.94 -20.80
CA LYS A 66 -8.99 4.14 -21.44
C LYS A 66 -9.74 3.78 -22.73
N GLY A 67 -10.96 4.25 -22.85
CA GLY A 67 -11.83 4.01 -24.00
C GLY A 67 -12.85 2.90 -23.78
N SER A 68 -12.46 1.71 -23.33
CA SER A 68 -13.40 0.63 -23.02
C SER A 68 -14.04 0.79 -21.63
N GLY A 69 -13.31 1.42 -20.67
CA GLY A 69 -13.72 1.50 -19.28
C GLY A 69 -13.58 0.17 -18.54
N THR A 70 -12.93 -0.83 -19.14
CA THR A 70 -12.69 -2.13 -18.52
C THR A 70 -11.83 -1.97 -17.28
N VAL A 71 -12.25 -2.51 -16.14
CA VAL A 71 -11.50 -2.47 -14.89
C VAL A 71 -10.30 -3.39 -15.00
N VAL A 72 -9.11 -2.82 -14.87
CA VAL A 72 -7.82 -3.54 -14.94
C VAL A 72 -7.35 -3.95 -13.55
N SER A 73 -7.67 -3.13 -12.54
CA SER A 73 -7.36 -3.41 -11.15
C SER A 73 -8.53 -3.00 -10.25
N PRO A 74 -8.86 -3.82 -9.25
CA PRO A 74 -9.93 -3.49 -8.30
C PRO A 74 -9.71 -2.14 -7.63
N ALA A 75 -10.81 -1.50 -7.24
CA ALA A 75 -10.76 -0.24 -6.51
C ALA A 75 -10.06 -0.40 -5.16
N LYS A 76 -9.26 0.60 -4.79
CA LYS A 76 -8.50 0.66 -3.54
C LYS A 76 -8.85 1.92 -2.75
N LEU A 77 -9.08 1.77 -1.45
CA LEU A 77 -9.10 2.88 -0.52
C LEU A 77 -7.68 3.12 -0.01
N THR A 78 -7.15 4.30 -0.25
CA THR A 78 -5.84 4.72 0.23
C THR A 78 -5.96 5.91 1.17
N GLY A 79 -4.96 6.08 2.04
CA GLY A 79 -4.88 7.17 3.00
C GLY A 79 -3.79 6.93 4.03
N THR A 80 -3.76 7.78 5.05
CA THR A 80 -2.83 7.67 6.17
C THR A 80 -3.61 7.63 7.47
N LEU A 81 -3.35 6.61 8.29
CA LEU A 81 -3.87 6.49 9.65
C LEU A 81 -2.74 6.78 10.63
N LYS A 82 -2.90 7.82 11.44
CA LYS A 82 -2.04 8.16 12.56
C LYS A 82 -2.78 7.82 13.85
N LEU A 83 -2.20 6.98 14.69
CA LEU A 83 -2.75 6.60 15.99
C LEU A 83 -1.89 7.17 17.10
N THR A 84 -2.53 7.71 18.13
CA THR A 84 -1.89 8.25 19.33
C THR A 84 -2.43 7.53 20.55
N ASN A 85 -1.56 7.01 21.40
CA ASN A 85 -1.94 6.47 22.70
C ASN A 85 -2.19 7.63 23.68
N SER A 86 -3.45 7.88 24.02
CA SER A 86 -3.87 8.94 24.92
C SER A 86 -3.93 8.52 26.40
N SER A 87 -3.54 7.29 26.73
CA SER A 87 -3.45 6.87 28.11
C SER A 87 -2.29 7.54 28.85
N LYS A 88 -2.34 7.52 30.17
CA LYS A 88 -1.26 8.06 31.01
C LYS A 88 -0.28 6.99 31.48
N ASP A 89 -0.73 5.75 31.53
CA ASP A 89 -0.07 4.66 32.27
C ASP A 89 -0.14 3.30 31.58
N GLN A 90 -0.69 3.24 30.37
CA GLN A 90 -0.82 2.00 29.63
C GLN A 90 -0.11 2.09 28.28
N ALA A 91 0.79 1.19 28.00
CA ALA A 91 1.29 0.96 26.66
C ALA A 91 0.27 0.15 25.84
N VAL A 92 0.29 0.29 24.54
CA VAL A 92 -0.63 -0.39 23.63
C VAL A 92 0.13 -1.16 22.57
N ARG A 93 -0.17 -2.43 22.42
CA ARG A 93 0.24 -3.22 21.26
C ARG A 93 -0.89 -3.27 20.26
N LEU A 94 -0.67 -2.66 19.09
CA LEU A 94 -1.61 -2.71 17.97
C LEU A 94 -1.57 -4.10 17.33
N VAL A 95 -2.74 -4.71 17.09
CA VAL A 95 -2.85 -6.05 16.51
C VAL A 95 -3.31 -5.97 15.06
N THR A 96 -4.48 -5.36 14.83
CA THR A 96 -5.04 -5.22 13.48
C THR A 96 -6.08 -4.09 13.44
N GLY A 97 -6.30 -3.56 12.25
CA GLY A 97 -7.42 -2.68 11.93
C GLY A 97 -8.29 -3.34 10.86
N LYS A 98 -9.57 -3.53 11.11
CA LYS A 98 -10.54 -4.04 10.15
C LYS A 98 -11.34 -2.90 9.58
N ILE A 99 -11.53 -2.88 8.26
CA ILE A 99 -12.34 -1.85 7.59
C ILE A 99 -13.66 -2.48 7.13
N LEU A 100 -14.75 -1.85 7.51
CA LEU A 100 -16.09 -2.21 7.09
C LEU A 100 -16.70 -1.08 6.28
N TYR A 101 -17.29 -1.41 5.17
CA TYR A 101 -18.06 -0.50 4.32
C TYR A 101 -19.53 -0.72 4.59
N ILE A 102 -20.24 0.30 5.04
CA ILE A 102 -21.62 0.19 5.50
C ILE A 102 -22.55 0.99 4.57
N ASP A 103 -23.63 0.37 4.15
CA ASP A 103 -24.63 1.02 3.29
C ASP A 103 -25.64 1.90 4.07
N ALA A 104 -26.56 2.51 3.35
CA ALA A 104 -27.59 3.38 3.93
C ALA A 104 -28.56 2.62 4.86
N GLN A 105 -28.66 1.29 4.73
CA GLN A 105 -29.48 0.42 5.56
C GLN A 105 -28.72 -0.14 6.78
N GLY A 106 -27.44 0.22 6.93
CA GLY A 106 -26.58 -0.26 8.01
C GLY A 106 -26.01 -1.66 7.75
N GLN A 107 -26.11 -2.17 6.51
CA GLN A 107 -25.59 -3.48 6.14
C GLN A 107 -24.17 -3.38 5.58
N PRO A 108 -23.30 -4.38 5.86
CA PRO A 108 -21.96 -4.39 5.31
C PRO A 108 -21.98 -4.66 3.80
N ILE A 109 -21.27 -3.82 3.05
CA ILE A 109 -20.98 -3.99 1.63
C ILE A 109 -19.70 -4.82 1.51
N LYS A 110 -19.79 -6.03 0.99
CA LYS A 110 -18.62 -6.90 0.83
C LYS A 110 -17.78 -6.48 -0.37
N VAL A 111 -16.47 -6.59 -0.25
CA VAL A 111 -15.53 -6.31 -1.36
C VAL A 111 -15.69 -7.36 -2.46
N SER A 112 -15.79 -8.64 -2.09
CA SER A 112 -16.14 -9.73 -2.99
C SER A 112 -16.86 -10.86 -2.23
N ALA A 113 -17.52 -11.75 -2.95
CA ALA A 113 -18.26 -12.87 -2.34
C ALA A 113 -17.37 -13.86 -1.56
N ALA A 114 -16.09 -13.93 -1.89
CA ALA A 114 -15.14 -14.91 -1.35
C ALA A 114 -14.07 -14.29 -0.42
N GLN A 115 -14.10 -12.98 -0.19
CA GLN A 115 -13.01 -12.30 0.51
C GLN A 115 -13.40 -11.90 1.93
N THR A 116 -12.46 -12.07 2.85
CA THR A 116 -12.55 -11.52 4.21
C THR A 116 -12.52 -10.00 4.17
N ASP A 117 -13.08 -9.37 5.19
CA ASP A 117 -13.06 -7.91 5.31
C ASP A 117 -11.64 -7.36 5.22
N PRO A 118 -11.44 -6.23 4.51
CA PRO A 118 -10.13 -5.60 4.39
C PRO A 118 -9.52 -5.28 5.74
N THR A 119 -8.23 -5.59 5.89
CA THR A 119 -7.51 -5.39 7.15
C THR A 119 -6.26 -4.56 6.95
N ILE A 120 -6.01 -3.64 7.88
CA ILE A 120 -4.75 -2.93 8.03
C ILE A 120 -3.90 -3.77 8.99
N LYS A 121 -2.77 -4.26 8.50
CA LYS A 121 -1.78 -4.92 9.33
C LYS A 121 -0.83 -3.85 9.86
N PHE A 122 -0.77 -3.71 11.16
CA PHE A 122 0.23 -2.85 11.77
C PHE A 122 1.58 -3.54 11.69
N ALA A 123 2.58 -2.84 11.16
CA ALA A 123 3.94 -3.33 11.12
C ALA A 123 4.52 -3.24 12.54
N THR A 124 4.24 -4.22 13.35
CA THR A 124 4.96 -4.44 14.60
C THR A 124 6.21 -5.25 14.26
N TYR A 125 7.30 -4.57 13.98
CA TYR A 125 8.62 -5.18 14.01
C TYR A 125 8.96 -5.49 15.46
N GLY A 126 8.75 -6.74 15.87
CA GLY A 126 9.00 -7.16 17.25
C GLY A 126 7.91 -6.74 18.23
N ALA A 127 8.27 -6.71 19.51
CA ALA A 127 7.37 -6.38 20.63
C ALA A 127 7.16 -4.86 20.81
N GLU A 128 7.21 -4.07 19.75
CA GLU A 128 7.03 -2.63 19.87
C GLU A 128 5.62 -2.30 20.35
N THR A 129 5.59 -1.71 21.52
CA THR A 129 4.40 -1.14 22.11
C THR A 129 4.36 0.36 21.84
N LEU A 130 3.15 0.88 21.67
CA LEU A 130 2.91 2.31 21.60
C LEU A 130 2.75 2.84 23.03
N ASP A 131 3.81 3.41 23.57
CA ASP A 131 3.84 3.94 24.94
C ASP A 131 2.89 5.11 25.12
N PRO A 132 2.57 5.50 26.35
CA PRO A 132 1.74 6.67 26.65
C PRO A 132 2.24 7.93 25.95
N GLY A 133 1.32 8.61 25.25
CA GLY A 133 1.61 9.82 24.49
C GLY A 133 2.38 9.61 23.18
N LYS A 134 2.74 8.38 22.81
CA LYS A 134 3.43 8.09 21.55
C LYS A 134 2.45 7.90 20.41
N GLU A 135 2.98 8.02 19.20
CA GLU A 135 2.24 7.97 17.94
C GLU A 135 2.78 6.89 17.02
N ALA A 136 1.87 6.27 16.26
CA ALA A 136 2.20 5.35 15.18
C ALA A 136 1.47 5.81 13.90
N THR A 137 2.17 5.79 12.78
CA THR A 137 1.59 6.14 11.48
C THR A 137 1.61 4.91 10.57
N GLN A 138 0.48 4.63 9.96
CA GLN A 138 0.27 3.50 9.07
C GLN A 138 -0.37 3.97 7.76
N SER A 139 0.19 3.56 6.63
CA SER A 139 -0.46 3.72 5.34
C SER A 139 -1.64 2.76 5.23
N MET A 140 -2.75 3.26 4.73
CA MET A 140 -3.90 2.47 4.32
C MET A 140 -3.83 2.21 2.83
N ASP A 141 -3.90 0.96 2.43
CA ASP A 141 -4.05 0.50 1.04
C ASP A 141 -4.86 -0.79 1.08
N VAL A 142 -6.17 -0.65 1.00
CA VAL A 142 -7.10 -1.75 1.19
C VAL A 142 -8.11 -1.81 0.06
N ASP A 143 -8.61 -3.02 -0.21
CA ASP A 143 -9.61 -3.23 -1.24
C ASP A 143 -10.90 -2.48 -0.91
N PHE A 144 -11.52 -1.90 -1.95
CA PHE A 144 -12.74 -1.13 -1.87
C PHE A 144 -13.86 -1.79 -2.69
N PRO A 145 -15.09 -1.90 -2.18
CA PRO A 145 -16.19 -2.53 -2.91
C PRO A 145 -16.67 -1.67 -4.08
N VAL A 146 -16.54 -2.19 -5.29
CA VAL A 146 -16.98 -1.51 -6.52
C VAL A 146 -18.48 -1.17 -6.48
N GLU A 147 -19.27 -2.00 -5.82
CA GLU A 147 -20.71 -1.76 -5.59
C GLU A 147 -20.98 -0.42 -4.90
N ALA A 148 -20.10 0.00 -4.00
CA ALA A 148 -20.21 1.27 -3.29
C ALA A 148 -19.97 2.49 -4.20
N LEU A 149 -19.18 2.32 -5.28
CA LEU A 149 -18.94 3.39 -6.27
C LEU A 149 -20.16 3.60 -7.17
N LYS A 150 -20.84 2.51 -7.57
CA LYS A 150 -21.87 2.55 -8.61
C LYS A 150 -23.19 3.20 -8.19
N ALA A 151 -23.51 3.26 -6.92
CA ALA A 151 -24.89 3.57 -6.52
C ALA A 151 -25.02 4.57 -5.37
N LYS A 152 -23.96 5.28 -5.01
CA LYS A 152 -23.94 6.10 -3.77
C LYS A 152 -24.45 5.34 -2.54
N LYS A 153 -24.20 4.01 -2.53
CA LYS A 153 -24.69 3.12 -1.47
C LYS A 153 -23.91 3.27 -0.19
N LEU A 154 -22.65 3.70 -0.27
CA LEU A 154 -21.80 3.84 0.90
C LEU A 154 -22.28 5.00 1.78
N LYS A 155 -22.58 4.69 3.02
CA LYS A 155 -22.93 5.66 4.05
C LYS A 155 -21.78 5.88 5.02
N GLU A 156 -21.05 4.83 5.36
CA GLU A 156 -20.04 4.86 6.43
C GLU A 156 -18.86 3.96 6.07
N ILE A 157 -17.66 4.40 6.40
CA ILE A 157 -16.47 3.57 6.49
C ILE A 157 -16.17 3.43 7.98
N ARG A 158 -16.20 2.19 8.50
CA ARG A 158 -15.94 1.91 9.90
C ARG A 158 -14.58 1.24 10.04
N LEU A 159 -13.75 1.79 10.93
CA LEU A 159 -12.48 1.21 11.32
C LEU A 159 -12.63 0.56 12.70
N GLU A 160 -12.47 -0.75 12.77
CA GLU A 160 -12.43 -1.54 13.99
C GLU A 160 -10.98 -1.84 14.35
N LEU A 161 -10.49 -1.29 15.46
CA LEU A 161 -9.14 -1.49 15.93
C LEU A 161 -9.09 -2.58 16.99
N VAL A 162 -8.18 -3.53 16.82
CA VAL A 162 -7.85 -4.53 17.83
C VAL A 162 -6.47 -4.20 18.39
N TYR A 163 -6.42 -3.99 19.70
CA TYR A 163 -5.20 -3.69 20.42
C TYR A 163 -5.19 -4.33 21.81
N ILE A 164 -4.01 -4.52 22.35
CA ILE A 164 -3.80 -5.10 23.69
C ILE A 164 -3.15 -4.02 24.56
N PRO A 165 -3.88 -3.47 25.54
CA PRO A 165 -3.30 -2.58 26.52
C PRO A 165 -2.47 -3.38 27.52
N SER A 166 -1.35 -2.82 27.95
CA SER A 166 -0.51 -3.38 29.02
C SER A 166 -0.07 -2.25 29.95
N PRO A 167 0.07 -2.52 31.25
CA PRO A 167 0.58 -1.51 32.18
C PRO A 167 1.95 -1.01 31.71
N TYR A 168 2.10 0.30 31.62
CA TYR A 168 3.41 0.93 31.42
C TYR A 168 4.10 1.00 32.79
N LYS A 169 5.32 0.48 32.87
CA LYS A 169 6.12 0.52 34.09
C LYS A 169 7.54 0.89 33.74
N GLU A 170 7.99 2.00 34.26
CA GLU A 170 9.39 2.43 34.18
C GLU A 170 10.09 2.12 35.49
N GLU A 171 11.20 1.37 35.44
CA GLU A 171 12.02 1.03 36.60
C GLU A 171 13.46 1.50 36.34
N SER A 172 14.02 2.22 37.31
CA SER A 172 15.40 2.68 37.26
C SER A 172 16.24 1.89 38.26
N VAL A 173 17.32 1.29 37.78
CA VAL A 173 18.33 0.65 38.62
C VAL A 173 19.53 1.55 38.72
N LYS A 174 19.92 1.89 39.96
CA LYS A 174 21.13 2.67 40.27
C LYS A 174 22.20 1.76 40.82
N PHE A 175 23.41 1.87 40.33
CA PHE A 175 24.56 1.17 40.89
C PHE A 175 25.75 2.13 40.98
N THR A 176 26.53 1.94 42.01
CA THR A 176 27.74 2.74 42.23
C THR A 176 28.95 1.95 41.75
N VAL A 177 29.79 2.57 40.94
CA VAL A 177 31.05 1.99 40.48
C VAL A 177 32.20 2.85 40.98
N ALA A 178 33.27 2.21 41.44
CA ALA A 178 34.55 2.87 41.69
C ALA A 178 35.50 2.50 40.54
N ILE A 179 36.11 3.50 39.95
CA ILE A 179 37.14 3.31 38.93
C ILE A 179 38.46 3.43 39.63
N GLY A 180 39.16 2.33 39.79
CA GLY A 180 40.53 2.29 40.24
C GLY A 180 41.45 2.34 39.03
N GLY A 181 42.32 3.29 38.98
CA GLY A 181 43.37 3.42 37.96
C GLY A 181 44.64 3.97 38.61
N GLN A 182 45.76 3.34 38.29
CA GLN A 182 47.08 3.92 38.44
C GLN A 182 47.51 4.53 37.15
#